data_89bfd3734b0dca7832b3a26b7cd2dc7c
#
_entry.id   89bfd3734b0dca7832b3a26b7cd2dc7c
#
_cell.length_a   1.000
_cell.length_b   1.000
_cell.length_c   1.000
_cell.angle_alpha   90.00
_cell.angle_beta   90.00
_cell.angle_gamma   90.00
#
_symmetry.space_group_name_H-M   'P 1'
#
loop_
_entity.id
_entity.type
_entity.pdbx_description
1 polymer ?
#
loop_
_entity_poly.entity_id
_entity_poly.type
_entity_poly.pdbx_seq_one_letter_code
_entity_poly.pdbx_strand_id
1 'polypeptide(L)'
;MDRFFPDGEVQIIFDLTDYPKYIYDNETLKEIQSCQNVWFAGFRTEPITIPSGKESEMLIVQFKKGRAFPFLIEPIQNLTDFVVDAELVISPKILKIRERLLEAISLIEKFQVLEKQLLKIYVNKLKENAFVDFAVSTILTTPNQCSIKAISDKVGYSQKH
;
A
#
# COMPACT_ATOMS: atom_id res chain seq x y z
N MET A 1 8.80 -5.77 -19.73
CA MET A 1 8.33 -4.61 -18.96
C MET A 1 6.83 -4.72 -18.79
N ASP A 2 6.36 -4.65 -17.56
CA ASP A 2 4.94 -4.67 -17.24
C ASP A 2 4.53 -3.30 -16.75
N ARG A 3 3.34 -2.85 -17.13
CA ARG A 3 2.79 -1.57 -16.73
C ARG A 3 1.54 -1.79 -15.90
N PHE A 4 1.57 -1.31 -14.67
CA PHE A 4 0.45 -1.38 -13.74
C PHE A 4 -0.26 -0.04 -13.68
N PHE A 5 -1.54 -0.06 -13.94
CA PHE A 5 -2.37 1.15 -13.92
C PHE A 5 -2.91 1.42 -12.51
N PRO A 6 -3.24 2.69 -12.21
CA PRO A 6 -3.87 3.06 -10.95
C PRO A 6 -5.18 2.28 -10.70
N ASP A 7 -5.31 1.65 -9.55
CA ASP A 7 -6.48 0.88 -9.13
C ASP A 7 -7.08 1.36 -7.80
N GLY A 8 -6.43 2.39 -7.22
CA GLY A 8 -6.79 2.94 -5.91
C GLY A 8 -6.38 2.06 -4.74
N GLU A 9 -5.42 1.19 -4.94
CA GLU A 9 -4.89 0.30 -3.92
C GLU A 9 -3.63 0.87 -3.27
N VAL A 10 -3.40 0.46 -2.04
CA VAL A 10 -2.24 0.78 -1.23
C VAL A 10 -1.69 -0.52 -0.70
N GLN A 11 -0.38 -0.72 -0.82
CA GLN A 11 0.23 -2.03 -0.58
C GLN A 11 1.52 -1.93 0.23
N ILE A 12 1.78 -2.96 1.04
CA ILE A 12 3.11 -3.27 1.54
C ILE A 12 3.62 -4.48 0.78
N ILE A 13 4.81 -4.38 0.20
CA ILE A 13 5.44 -5.44 -0.56
C ILE A 13 6.66 -5.95 0.21
N PHE A 14 6.63 -7.21 0.63
CA PHE A 14 7.77 -7.92 1.20
C PHE A 14 8.45 -8.69 0.08
N ASP A 15 9.59 -8.23 -0.36
CA ASP A 15 10.43 -8.96 -1.30
C ASP A 15 11.24 -10.02 -0.54
N LEU A 16 11.05 -11.27 -0.89
CA LEU A 16 11.73 -12.41 -0.29
C LEU A 16 12.94 -12.87 -1.13
N THR A 17 13.40 -12.02 -2.04
CA THR A 17 14.62 -12.23 -2.82
C THR A 17 15.74 -11.28 -2.35
N ASP A 18 16.98 -11.53 -2.79
CA ASP A 18 18.14 -10.76 -2.34
C ASP A 18 18.64 -9.72 -3.38
N TYR A 19 17.88 -9.52 -4.46
CA TYR A 19 18.25 -8.55 -5.50
C TYR A 19 17.20 -7.45 -5.65
N PRO A 20 17.65 -6.21 -5.97
CA PRO A 20 16.76 -5.07 -6.06
C PRO A 20 15.73 -5.23 -7.18
N LYS A 21 14.58 -4.65 -6.96
CA LYS A 21 13.55 -4.42 -7.98
C LYS A 21 13.64 -2.99 -8.45
N TYR A 22 13.39 -2.79 -9.74
CA TYR A 22 13.56 -1.49 -10.37
C TYR A 22 12.24 -0.95 -10.86
N ILE A 23 12.08 0.37 -10.75
CA ILE A 23 10.98 1.13 -11.33
C ILE A 23 11.55 1.96 -12.48
N TYR A 24 10.84 1.99 -13.58
CA TYR A 24 11.24 2.65 -14.81
C TYR A 24 10.29 3.80 -15.12
N ASP A 25 10.85 4.85 -15.68
CA ASP A 25 10.07 5.93 -16.27
C ASP A 25 9.15 5.41 -17.37
N ASN A 26 7.92 5.88 -17.37
CA ASN A 26 6.88 5.35 -18.26
C ASN A 26 7.11 5.62 -19.74
N GLU A 27 7.88 6.65 -20.08
CA GLU A 27 8.13 7.09 -21.45
C GLU A 27 9.52 6.68 -21.95
N THR A 28 10.53 7.01 -21.14
CA THR A 28 11.92 6.82 -21.53
C THR A 28 12.45 5.42 -21.25
N LEU A 29 11.75 4.66 -20.41
CA LEU A 29 12.16 3.36 -19.89
C LEU A 29 13.54 3.37 -19.22
N LYS A 30 13.96 4.51 -18.70
CA LYS A 30 15.15 4.60 -17.85
C LYS A 30 14.79 4.27 -16.42
N GLU A 31 15.72 3.63 -15.71
CA GLU A 31 15.58 3.38 -14.29
C GLU A 31 15.49 4.71 -13.53
N ILE A 32 14.47 4.83 -12.68
CA ILE A 32 14.24 6.01 -11.85
C ILE A 32 14.33 5.68 -10.36
N GLN A 33 14.14 4.40 -9.98
CA GLN A 33 14.19 3.97 -8.59
C GLN A 33 14.55 2.49 -8.50
N SER A 34 15.23 2.11 -7.42
CA SER A 34 15.37 0.71 -6.99
C SER A 34 14.71 0.51 -5.61
N CYS A 35 14.11 -0.65 -5.43
CA CYS A 35 13.46 -1.06 -4.18
C CYS A 35 14.09 -2.35 -3.66
N GLN A 36 14.24 -2.48 -2.35
CA GLN A 36 14.77 -3.67 -1.70
C GLN A 36 14.00 -3.99 -0.41
N ASN A 37 14.05 -5.24 0.01
CA ASN A 37 13.51 -5.73 1.27
C ASN A 37 12.00 -5.54 1.41
N VAL A 38 11.55 -4.41 1.96
CA VAL A 38 10.14 -4.11 2.18
C VAL A 38 9.86 -2.68 1.76
N TRP A 39 8.93 -2.51 0.85
CA TRP A 39 8.50 -1.17 0.43
C TRP A 39 7.00 -0.98 0.55
N PHE A 40 6.62 0.25 0.64
CA PHE A 40 5.24 0.71 0.65
C PHE A 40 4.93 1.40 -0.67
N ALA A 41 3.93 0.91 -1.37
CA ALA A 41 3.38 1.56 -2.55
C ALA A 41 2.16 2.35 -2.13
N GLY A 42 2.27 3.68 -2.24
CA GLY A 42 1.19 4.61 -1.94
C GLY A 42 0.10 4.59 -3.01
N PHE A 43 -0.91 5.42 -2.79
CA PHE A 43 -1.98 5.64 -3.75
C PHE A 43 -1.39 6.18 -5.07
N ARG A 44 -1.83 5.63 -6.20
CA ARG A 44 -1.29 6.00 -7.51
C ARG A 44 -2.31 6.76 -8.33
N THR A 45 -1.85 7.79 -9.02
CA THR A 45 -2.57 8.52 -10.07
C THR A 45 -1.99 8.25 -11.44
N GLU A 46 -0.71 7.83 -11.50
CA GLU A 46 0.03 7.50 -12.71
C GLU A 46 0.40 6.01 -12.76
N PRO A 47 0.54 5.42 -13.94
CA PRO A 47 1.02 4.05 -14.08
C PRO A 47 2.43 3.88 -13.50
N ILE A 48 2.77 2.66 -13.12
CA ILE A 48 4.12 2.26 -12.74
C ILE A 48 4.63 1.20 -13.72
N THR A 49 5.84 1.39 -14.23
CA THR A 49 6.50 0.44 -15.13
C THR A 49 7.59 -0.30 -14.37
N ILE A 50 7.49 -1.63 -14.35
CA ILE A 50 8.48 -2.52 -13.73
C ILE A 50 8.95 -3.58 -14.72
N PRO A 51 10.14 -4.18 -14.51
CA PRO A 51 10.60 -5.26 -15.39
C PRO A 51 9.74 -6.51 -15.21
N SER A 52 9.48 -7.21 -16.30
CA SER A 52 8.87 -8.55 -16.27
C SER A 52 9.90 -9.52 -15.74
N GLY A 53 9.87 -9.80 -14.45
CA GLY A 53 10.81 -10.70 -13.78
C GLY A 53 10.27 -12.12 -13.71
N LYS A 54 11.13 -13.12 -13.98
CA LYS A 54 10.76 -14.53 -13.86
C LYS A 54 11.04 -15.12 -12.47
N GLU A 55 11.89 -14.47 -11.68
CA GLU A 55 12.36 -14.98 -10.39
C GLU A 55 12.10 -13.96 -9.30
N SER A 56 10.83 -13.80 -8.93
CA SER A 56 10.44 -12.94 -7.83
C SER A 56 9.56 -13.72 -6.88
N GLU A 57 9.91 -13.73 -5.61
CA GLU A 57 9.05 -14.17 -4.53
C GLU A 57 8.68 -12.95 -3.69
N MET A 58 7.39 -12.61 -3.67
CA MET A 58 6.89 -11.48 -2.93
C MET A 58 5.64 -11.84 -2.15
N LEU A 59 5.53 -11.33 -0.93
CA LEU A 59 4.28 -11.28 -0.18
C LEU A 59 3.73 -9.86 -0.22
N ILE A 60 2.51 -9.71 -0.70
CA ILE A 60 1.86 -8.41 -0.85
C ILE A 60 0.72 -8.32 0.15
N VAL A 61 0.76 -7.29 0.97
CA VAL A 61 -0.34 -6.89 1.85
C VAL A 61 -1.08 -5.76 1.19
N GLN A 62 -2.22 -6.07 0.64
CA GLN A 62 -3.10 -5.09 0.03
C GLN A 62 -4.10 -4.58 1.06
N PHE A 63 -4.14 -3.28 1.28
CA PHE A 63 -5.09 -2.68 2.19
C PHE A 63 -6.47 -2.51 1.55
N LYS A 64 -7.51 -2.80 2.31
CA LYS A 64 -8.85 -2.35 1.94
C LYS A 64 -8.85 -0.83 1.80
N LYS A 65 -9.61 -0.30 0.82
CA LYS A 65 -9.67 1.15 0.54
C LYS A 65 -10.01 1.94 1.81
N GLY A 66 -9.20 2.96 2.09
CA GLY A 66 -9.30 3.77 3.30
C GLY A 66 -8.80 3.13 4.61
N ARG A 67 -8.14 1.96 4.56
CA ARG A 67 -7.75 1.22 5.79
C ARG A 67 -6.24 1.12 6.05
N ALA A 68 -5.41 1.81 5.29
CA ALA A 68 -3.95 1.79 5.50
C ALA A 68 -3.49 2.68 6.66
N PHE A 69 -4.24 3.76 6.97
CA PHE A 69 -3.82 4.81 7.91
C PHE A 69 -3.37 4.34 9.30
N PRO A 70 -3.93 3.25 9.90
CA PRO A 70 -3.50 2.82 11.24
C PRO A 70 -2.03 2.38 11.30
N PHE A 71 -1.46 2.00 10.18
CA PHE A 71 -0.07 1.54 10.07
C PHE A 71 0.91 2.66 9.72
N LEU A 72 0.42 3.82 9.26
CA LEU A 72 1.25 4.87 8.73
C LEU A 72 1.61 5.92 9.77
N ILE A 73 2.87 6.34 9.78
CA ILE A 73 3.37 7.48 10.55
C ILE A 73 2.97 8.78 9.85
N GLU A 74 3.04 8.77 8.51
CA GLU A 74 2.75 9.91 7.66
C GLU A 74 1.30 9.86 7.13
N PRO A 75 0.67 11.04 6.90
CA PRO A 75 -0.59 11.10 6.18
C PRO A 75 -0.47 10.49 4.78
N ILE A 76 -1.43 9.63 4.41
CA ILE A 76 -1.38 8.87 3.16
C ILE A 76 -1.29 9.76 1.91
N GLN A 77 -1.83 10.97 1.96
CA GLN A 77 -1.75 11.94 0.86
C GLN A 77 -0.31 12.34 0.51
N ASN A 78 0.60 12.31 1.50
CA ASN A 78 2.02 12.60 1.30
C ASN A 78 2.75 11.46 0.56
N LEU A 79 2.10 10.31 0.44
CA LEU A 79 2.63 9.11 -0.19
C LEU A 79 2.00 8.84 -1.57
N THR A 80 1.21 9.78 -2.09
CA THR A 80 0.60 9.66 -3.43
C THR A 80 1.69 9.61 -4.51
N ASP A 81 1.61 8.63 -5.41
CA ASP A 81 2.55 8.33 -6.49
C ASP A 81 3.97 7.95 -6.04
N PHE A 82 4.19 7.77 -4.73
CA PHE A 82 5.47 7.32 -4.22
C PHE A 82 5.49 5.81 -3.93
N VAL A 83 6.65 5.22 -4.18
CA VAL A 83 7.07 3.94 -3.62
C VAL A 83 8.24 4.25 -2.70
N VAL A 84 8.15 3.88 -1.44
CA VAL A 84 9.13 4.24 -0.41
C VAL A 84 9.51 3.02 0.43
N ASP A 85 10.67 3.06 1.06
CA ASP A 85 11.04 2.03 2.03
C ASP A 85 10.03 2.02 3.19
N ALA A 86 9.42 0.87 3.44
CA ALA A 86 8.31 0.74 4.39
C ALA A 86 8.71 1.08 5.82
N GLU A 87 9.99 0.94 6.17
CA GLU A 87 10.51 1.30 7.48
C GLU A 87 10.41 2.80 7.80
N LEU A 88 10.45 3.65 6.76
CA LEU A 88 10.37 5.10 6.91
C LEU A 88 8.94 5.59 7.20
N VAL A 89 7.94 4.87 6.70
CA VAL A 89 6.53 5.30 6.75
C VAL A 89 5.65 4.45 7.67
N ILE A 90 6.15 3.29 8.10
CA ILE A 90 5.43 2.37 9.00
C ILE A 90 6.21 2.23 10.32
N SER A 91 7.32 1.51 10.29
CA SER A 91 8.18 1.24 11.44
C SER A 91 9.40 0.45 11.01
N PRO A 92 10.59 0.68 11.61
CA PRO A 92 11.76 -0.16 11.41
C PRO A 92 11.54 -1.64 11.75
N LYS A 93 10.52 -1.94 12.56
CA LYS A 93 10.15 -3.33 12.88
C LYS A 93 9.62 -4.13 11.69
N ILE A 94 9.26 -3.44 10.59
CA ILE A 94 8.78 -4.10 9.37
C ILE A 94 9.86 -5.01 8.75
N LEU A 95 11.12 -4.64 8.85
CA LEU A 95 12.25 -5.44 8.35
C LEU A 95 12.37 -6.76 9.10
N LYS A 96 12.12 -6.76 10.42
CA LYS A 96 12.10 -8.00 11.23
C LYS A 96 10.97 -8.96 10.84
N ILE A 97 9.91 -8.43 10.25
CA ILE A 97 8.84 -9.27 9.70
C ILE A 97 9.38 -10.01 8.48
N ARG A 98 10.08 -9.30 7.57
CA ARG A 98 10.70 -9.92 6.40
C ARG A 98 11.69 -11.03 6.80
N GLU A 99 12.55 -10.79 7.77
CA GLU A 99 13.49 -11.81 8.27
C GLU A 99 12.75 -13.09 8.68
N ARG A 100 11.66 -12.96 9.45
CA ARG A 100 10.84 -14.11 9.86
C ARG A 100 10.09 -14.78 8.71
N LEU A 101 9.72 -14.02 7.68
CA LEU A 101 9.11 -14.58 6.48
C LEU A 101 10.11 -15.42 5.67
N LEU A 102 11.39 -15.04 5.67
CA LEU A 102 12.46 -15.80 5.05
C LEU A 102 12.76 -17.10 5.81
N GLU A 103 12.60 -17.11 7.15
CA GLU A 103 12.77 -18.30 7.99
C GLU A 103 11.61 -19.31 7.86
N ALA A 104 10.42 -18.83 7.49
CA ALA A 104 9.22 -19.67 7.40
C ALA A 104 9.29 -20.66 6.24
N ILE A 105 9.05 -21.93 6.54
CA ILE A 105 9.24 -23.06 5.60
C ILE A 105 8.04 -23.21 4.65
N SER A 106 6.83 -22.85 5.10
CA SER A 106 5.61 -23.02 4.31
C SER A 106 4.89 -21.71 4.08
N LEU A 107 4.09 -21.66 3.01
CA LEU A 107 3.25 -20.49 2.72
C LEU A 107 2.26 -20.20 3.85
N ILE A 108 1.68 -21.23 4.46
CA ILE A 108 0.77 -21.10 5.61
C ILE A 108 1.48 -20.43 6.77
N GLU A 109 2.69 -20.85 7.07
CA GLU A 109 3.51 -20.25 8.13
C GLU A 109 3.86 -18.80 7.82
N LYS A 110 4.22 -18.48 6.57
CA LYS A 110 4.46 -17.09 6.13
C LYS A 110 3.24 -16.20 6.39
N PHE A 111 2.04 -16.64 6.05
CA PHE A 111 0.81 -15.89 6.34
C PHE A 111 0.56 -15.71 7.83
N GLN A 112 0.75 -16.75 8.65
CA GLN A 112 0.58 -16.68 10.11
C GLN A 112 1.59 -15.70 10.74
N VAL A 113 2.85 -15.75 10.30
CA VAL A 113 3.89 -14.81 10.74
C VAL A 113 3.49 -13.38 10.39
N LEU A 114 3.10 -13.16 9.12
CA LEU A 114 2.73 -11.85 8.63
C LEU A 114 1.57 -11.25 9.41
N GLU A 115 0.46 -11.95 9.54
CA GLU A 115 -0.72 -11.52 10.28
C GLU A 115 -0.38 -11.18 11.74
N LYS A 116 0.26 -12.13 12.45
CA LYS A 116 0.63 -11.95 13.87
C LYS A 116 1.55 -10.76 14.09
N GLN A 117 2.50 -10.51 13.18
CA GLN A 117 3.47 -9.44 13.36
C GLN A 117 2.92 -8.09 12.93
N LEU A 118 2.14 -8.01 11.85
CA LEU A 118 1.49 -6.77 11.44
C LEU A 118 0.57 -6.22 12.53
N LEU A 119 -0.19 -7.10 13.19
CA LEU A 119 -1.05 -6.70 14.32
C LEU A 119 -0.29 -6.06 15.49
N LYS A 120 1.04 -6.23 15.58
CA LYS A 120 1.87 -5.67 16.65
C LYS A 120 2.49 -4.31 16.32
N ILE A 121 2.45 -3.90 15.06
CA ILE A 121 3.12 -2.68 14.60
C ILE A 121 2.17 -1.53 14.30
N TYR A 122 0.94 -1.58 14.80
CA TYR A 122 0.03 -0.45 14.70
C TYR A 122 0.67 0.81 15.30
N VAL A 123 0.72 1.85 14.52
CA VAL A 123 1.15 3.18 14.96
C VAL A 123 -0.04 3.94 15.56
N ASN A 124 -1.18 3.84 14.90
CA ASN A 124 -2.41 4.51 15.31
C ASN A 124 -3.44 3.50 15.81
N LYS A 125 -4.27 3.91 16.78
CA LYS A 125 -5.39 3.06 17.20
C LYS A 125 -6.33 2.86 16.01
N LEU A 126 -6.75 1.60 15.80
CA LEU A 126 -7.82 1.26 14.87
C LEU A 126 -9.10 1.98 15.33
N LYS A 127 -9.29 3.19 14.87
CA LYS A 127 -10.57 3.88 14.97
C LYS A 127 -11.28 3.70 13.64
N GLU A 128 -12.39 3.00 13.68
CA GLU A 128 -13.31 3.03 12.57
C GLU A 128 -13.78 4.48 12.37
N ASN A 129 -13.62 4.98 11.17
CA ASN A 129 -14.17 6.28 10.82
C ASN A 129 -15.41 6.05 9.95
N ALA A 130 -16.57 6.13 10.58
CA ALA A 130 -17.84 5.91 9.91
C ALA A 130 -18.05 6.81 8.67
N PHE A 131 -17.46 8.01 8.67
CA PHE A 131 -17.54 8.92 7.51
C PHE A 131 -16.69 8.43 6.34
N VAL A 132 -15.49 7.94 6.61
CA VAL A 132 -14.63 7.34 5.58
C VAL A 132 -15.30 6.08 5.03
N ASP A 133 -15.84 5.24 5.89
CA ASP A 133 -16.52 4.00 5.50
C ASP A 133 -17.75 4.30 4.64
N PHE A 134 -18.54 5.28 5.03
CA PHE A 134 -19.70 5.73 4.25
C PHE A 134 -19.25 6.27 2.87
N ALA A 135 -18.23 7.13 2.83
CA ALA A 135 -17.73 7.71 1.59
C ALA A 135 -17.18 6.62 0.64
N VAL A 136 -16.31 5.74 1.14
CA VAL A 136 -15.74 4.63 0.36
C VAL A 136 -16.84 3.69 -0.13
N SER A 137 -17.76 3.29 0.74
CA SER A 137 -18.88 2.42 0.37
C SER A 137 -19.76 3.06 -0.71
N THR A 138 -20.10 4.35 -0.57
CA THR A 138 -20.91 5.08 -1.55
C THR A 138 -20.23 5.14 -2.91
N ILE A 139 -18.93 5.46 -2.96
CA ILE A 139 -18.17 5.52 -4.21
C ILE A 139 -18.12 4.13 -4.87
N LEU A 140 -17.90 3.08 -4.11
CA LEU A 140 -17.80 1.72 -4.65
C LEU A 140 -19.14 1.15 -5.14
N THR A 141 -20.25 1.49 -4.49
CA THR A 141 -21.57 0.95 -4.83
C THR A 141 -22.30 1.76 -5.90
N THR A 142 -22.04 3.07 -5.98
CA THR A 142 -22.73 3.97 -6.92
C THR A 142 -21.78 4.94 -7.63
N PRO A 143 -20.73 4.43 -8.32
CA PRO A 143 -19.63 5.28 -8.83
C PRO A 143 -20.12 6.37 -9.82
N ASN A 144 -21.15 6.07 -10.60
CA ASN A 144 -21.67 6.99 -11.62
C ASN A 144 -22.76 7.94 -11.10
N GLN A 145 -23.18 7.80 -9.85
CA GLN A 145 -24.29 8.56 -9.26
C GLN A 145 -23.88 9.37 -8.03
N CYS A 146 -22.64 9.26 -7.59
CA CYS A 146 -22.15 10.00 -6.44
C CYS A 146 -21.24 11.17 -6.88
N SER A 147 -21.31 12.28 -6.15
CA SER A 147 -20.35 13.36 -6.22
C SER A 147 -19.74 13.60 -4.86
N ILE A 148 -18.50 14.09 -4.84
CA ILE A 148 -17.80 14.45 -3.59
C ILE A 148 -18.64 15.44 -2.79
N LYS A 149 -19.31 16.39 -3.46
CA LYS A 149 -20.23 17.33 -2.82
C LYS A 149 -21.38 16.63 -2.10
N ALA A 150 -22.07 15.72 -2.77
CA ALA A 150 -23.19 14.99 -2.17
C ALA A 150 -22.75 14.12 -0.98
N ILE A 151 -21.54 13.54 -1.04
CA ILE A 151 -20.95 12.80 0.08
C ILE A 151 -20.63 13.76 1.23
N SER A 152 -19.95 14.89 0.96
CA SER A 152 -19.63 15.92 1.95
C SER A 152 -20.87 16.43 2.68
N ASP A 153 -21.92 16.75 1.93
CA ASP A 153 -23.18 17.26 2.49
C ASP A 153 -23.82 16.23 3.45
N LYS A 154 -23.74 14.92 3.12
CA LYS A 154 -24.28 13.84 3.96
C LYS A 154 -23.46 13.59 5.23
N VAL A 155 -22.15 13.76 5.18
CA VAL A 155 -21.26 13.50 6.33
C VAL A 155 -20.98 14.76 7.16
N GLY A 156 -21.46 15.94 6.72
CA GLY A 156 -21.27 17.20 7.43
C GLY A 156 -19.85 17.76 7.37
N TYR A 157 -19.04 17.35 6.39
CA TYR A 157 -17.70 17.88 6.15
C TYR A 157 -17.68 18.80 4.93
N SER A 158 -16.83 19.82 4.98
CA SER A 158 -16.62 20.67 3.80
C SER A 158 -15.71 19.97 2.79
N GLN A 159 -15.85 20.32 1.50
CA GLN A 159 -15.00 19.79 0.42
C GLN A 159 -13.53 20.24 0.51
N LYS A 160 -13.20 21.16 1.40
CA LYS A 160 -11.88 21.82 1.52
C LYS A 160 -11.02 21.27 2.66
N HIS A 161 -11.38 20.18 3.25
CA HIS A 161 -10.58 19.53 4.31
C HIS A 161 -10.05 18.20 3.89
#